data_4a67e782715236cba0a5e3ebd136fcf4
#
_entry.id   4a67e782715236cba0a5e3ebd136fcf4
#
_cell.length_a   1.000
_cell.length_b   1.000
_cell.length_c   1.000
_cell.angle_alpha   90.00
_cell.angle_beta   90.00
_cell.angle_gamma   90.00
#
_symmetry.space_group_name_H-M   'P 1'
#
loop_
_entity.id
_entity.type
_entity.pdbx_description
1 polymer ?
#
loop_
_entity_poly.entity_id
_entity_poly.type
_entity_poly.pdbx_seq_one_letter_code
_entity_poly.pdbx_strand_id
1 'polypeptide(L)'
;LTEVLVALSVSSVVITIVIAFISQGSRFYKTQSNTINLQNELQETSNVITDTLQEATYLSITSNSKNLEVYTGSYEIKEGKKLFTSVKGSSRYILRDGTGIYVFDKADTRYISEKDKPGYRYSNNIEEITVNISDKCKTKVGNSKVITQPVMLDVYIKVTHNDTSRFENKTITLRNKIQSLEVNGELYQIGSNGSQLVHVEK
;
A
#
# COMPACT_ATOMS: atom_id res chain seq x y z
N LEU A 1 8.23 -67.42 15.41
CA LEU A 1 7.33 -66.46 16.11
C LEU A 1 8.07 -65.16 16.48
N THR A 2 9.27 -65.27 17.04
CA THR A 2 10.12 -64.13 17.44
C THR A 2 10.56 -63.25 16.25
N GLU A 3 10.90 -63.85 15.13
CA GLU A 3 11.29 -63.14 13.90
C GLU A 3 10.16 -62.25 13.34
N VAL A 4 8.91 -62.75 13.38
CA VAL A 4 7.73 -61.99 12.94
C VAL A 4 7.47 -60.81 13.86
N LEU A 5 7.62 -61.00 15.18
CA LEU A 5 7.47 -59.90 16.16
C LEU A 5 8.53 -58.81 15.97
N VAL A 6 9.77 -59.21 15.72
CA VAL A 6 10.86 -58.23 15.45
C VAL A 6 10.58 -57.48 14.14
N ALA A 7 10.20 -58.17 13.07
CA ALA A 7 9.88 -57.54 11.79
C ALA A 7 8.71 -56.52 11.91
N LEU A 8 7.66 -56.88 12.65
CA LEU A 8 6.53 -55.99 12.91
C LEU A 8 6.94 -54.75 13.72
N SER A 9 7.80 -54.92 14.72
CA SER A 9 8.29 -53.83 15.54
C SER A 9 9.14 -52.86 14.72
N VAL A 10 10.05 -53.34 13.92
CA VAL A 10 10.88 -52.52 13.02
C VAL A 10 10.00 -51.78 11.98
N SER A 11 9.04 -52.51 11.39
CA SER A 11 8.13 -51.90 10.40
C SER A 11 7.29 -50.75 11.02
N SER A 12 6.79 -50.94 12.26
CA SER A 12 6.02 -49.89 12.94
C SER A 12 6.83 -48.60 13.20
N VAL A 13 8.09 -48.76 13.59
CA VAL A 13 9.01 -47.64 13.78
C VAL A 13 9.26 -46.89 12.46
N VAL A 14 9.55 -47.61 11.38
CA VAL A 14 9.76 -47.02 10.06
C VAL A 14 8.54 -46.26 9.57
N ILE A 15 7.33 -46.88 9.70
CA ILE A 15 6.08 -46.21 9.33
C ILE A 15 5.88 -44.91 10.13
N THR A 16 6.14 -44.94 11.43
CA THR A 16 6.01 -43.74 12.29
C THR A 16 6.94 -42.64 11.85
N ILE A 17 8.19 -42.96 11.52
CA ILE A 17 9.17 -41.96 11.01
C ILE A 17 8.69 -41.37 9.68
N VAL A 18 8.22 -42.18 8.75
CA VAL A 18 7.72 -41.74 7.45
C VAL A 18 6.52 -40.80 7.61
N ILE A 19 5.55 -41.15 8.45
CA ILE A 19 4.38 -40.28 8.73
C ILE A 19 4.81 -38.95 9.34
N ALA A 20 5.74 -38.98 10.31
CA ALA A 20 6.26 -37.76 10.92
C ALA A 20 6.96 -36.85 9.87
N PHE A 21 7.77 -37.43 8.98
CA PHE A 21 8.46 -36.73 7.93
C PHE A 21 7.49 -36.08 6.91
N ILE A 22 6.47 -36.81 6.47
CA ILE A 22 5.43 -36.31 5.57
C ILE A 22 4.65 -35.18 6.24
N SER A 23 4.30 -35.32 7.51
CA SER A 23 3.57 -34.30 8.27
C SER A 23 4.38 -33.01 8.41
N GLN A 24 5.66 -33.10 8.73
CA GLN A 24 6.57 -31.95 8.81
C GLN A 24 6.78 -31.29 7.44
N GLY A 25 7.01 -32.10 6.38
CA GLY A 25 7.14 -31.62 5.02
C GLY A 25 5.92 -30.87 4.54
N SER A 26 4.73 -31.37 4.82
CA SER A 26 3.46 -30.71 4.47
C SER A 26 3.28 -29.35 5.18
N ARG A 27 3.61 -29.29 6.49
CA ARG A 27 3.59 -28.02 7.24
C ARG A 27 4.58 -27.02 6.69
N PHE A 28 5.81 -27.45 6.42
CA PHE A 28 6.85 -26.61 5.85
C PHE A 28 6.44 -26.04 4.49
N TYR A 29 5.92 -26.91 3.59
CA TYR A 29 5.43 -26.49 2.29
C TYR A 29 4.30 -25.46 2.39
N LYS A 30 3.34 -25.67 3.27
CA LYS A 30 2.22 -24.74 3.49
C LYS A 30 2.72 -23.37 3.99
N THR A 31 3.66 -23.35 4.94
CA THR A 31 4.23 -22.12 5.47
C THR A 31 5.02 -21.37 4.38
N GLN A 32 5.80 -22.10 3.61
CA GLN A 32 6.60 -21.50 2.52
C GLN A 32 5.73 -20.94 1.40
N SER A 33 4.67 -21.68 1.00
CA SER A 33 3.71 -21.21 0.01
C SER A 33 2.99 -19.94 0.47
N ASN A 34 2.54 -19.88 1.72
CA ASN A 34 1.92 -18.69 2.29
C ASN A 34 2.90 -17.49 2.27
N THR A 35 4.15 -17.73 2.61
CA THR A 35 5.19 -16.69 2.61
C THR A 35 5.41 -16.11 1.21
N ILE A 36 5.50 -16.98 0.19
CA ILE A 36 5.70 -16.56 -1.21
C ILE A 36 4.47 -15.77 -1.69
N ASN A 37 3.27 -16.24 -1.39
CA ASN A 37 2.04 -15.57 -1.78
C ASN A 37 1.94 -14.16 -1.15
N LEU A 38 2.26 -14.02 0.13
CA LEU A 38 2.29 -12.72 0.79
C LEU A 38 3.36 -11.80 0.22
N GLN A 39 4.51 -12.33 -0.16
CA GLN A 39 5.56 -11.53 -0.77
C GLN A 39 5.17 -11.02 -2.15
N ASN A 40 4.53 -11.87 -2.97
CA ASN A 40 4.00 -11.46 -4.26
C ASN A 40 2.91 -10.39 -4.12
N GLU A 41 1.97 -10.58 -3.19
CA GLU A 41 0.91 -9.62 -2.88
C GLU A 41 1.48 -8.27 -2.41
N LEU A 42 2.49 -8.30 -1.54
CA LEU A 42 3.19 -7.11 -1.09
C LEU A 42 3.86 -6.37 -2.25
N GLN A 43 4.59 -7.09 -3.11
CA GLN A 43 5.26 -6.50 -4.27
C GLN A 43 4.28 -5.90 -5.27
N GLU A 44 3.20 -6.63 -5.60
CA GLU A 44 2.17 -6.15 -6.53
C GLU A 44 1.51 -4.86 -5.99
N THR A 45 1.10 -4.87 -4.73
CA THR A 45 0.51 -3.70 -4.06
C THR A 45 1.48 -2.52 -4.04
N SER A 46 2.73 -2.78 -3.67
CA SER A 46 3.79 -1.78 -3.61
C SER A 46 4.09 -1.15 -4.98
N ASN A 47 4.12 -1.96 -6.05
CA ASN A 47 4.35 -1.49 -7.40
C ASN A 47 3.20 -0.60 -7.89
N VAL A 48 1.95 -1.03 -7.68
CA VAL A 48 0.78 -0.24 -8.10
C VAL A 48 0.71 1.10 -7.38
N ILE A 49 0.98 1.13 -6.08
CA ILE A 49 1.04 2.38 -5.30
C ILE A 49 2.18 3.26 -5.83
N THR A 50 3.36 2.68 -6.07
CA THR A 50 4.52 3.41 -6.58
C THR A 50 4.22 4.04 -7.93
N ASP A 51 3.71 3.28 -8.89
CA ASP A 51 3.43 3.75 -10.24
C ASP A 51 2.36 4.85 -10.22
N THR A 52 1.33 4.67 -9.39
CA THR A 52 0.28 5.69 -9.23
C THR A 52 0.82 6.99 -8.66
N LEU A 53 1.67 6.92 -7.64
CA LEU A 53 2.25 8.10 -6.99
C LEU A 53 3.28 8.80 -7.88
N GLN A 54 4.15 8.05 -8.56
CA GLN A 54 5.24 8.63 -9.35
C GLN A 54 4.77 9.50 -10.53
N GLU A 55 3.62 9.18 -11.12
CA GLU A 55 3.07 9.89 -12.27
C GLU A 55 2.16 11.07 -11.88
N ALA A 56 1.90 11.27 -10.58
CA ALA A 56 1.00 12.31 -10.11
C ALA A 56 1.55 13.72 -10.40
N THR A 57 0.64 14.62 -10.77
CA THR A 57 0.90 16.07 -10.87
C THR A 57 0.15 16.82 -9.78
N TYR A 58 -1.02 16.32 -9.40
CA TYR A 58 -1.81 16.74 -8.25
C TYR A 58 -1.99 15.53 -7.36
N LEU A 59 -1.81 15.69 -6.06
CA LEU A 59 -1.83 14.56 -5.14
C LEU A 59 -2.54 14.94 -3.84
N SER A 60 -3.54 14.15 -3.47
CA SER A 60 -4.19 14.22 -2.16
C SER A 60 -4.02 12.86 -1.48
N ILE A 61 -3.45 12.87 -0.30
CA ILE A 61 -3.19 11.69 0.51
C ILE A 61 -3.84 11.86 1.88
N THR A 62 -4.73 10.94 2.24
CA THR A 62 -5.19 10.77 3.60
C THR A 62 -4.73 9.41 4.07
N SER A 63 -3.79 9.38 5.01
CA SER A 63 -3.13 8.15 5.43
C SER A 63 -3.02 8.08 6.95
N ASN A 64 -3.48 6.96 7.49
CA ASN A 64 -3.19 6.52 8.85
C ASN A 64 -3.05 5.00 8.88
N SER A 65 -2.71 4.41 10.02
CA SER A 65 -2.47 2.95 10.13
C SER A 65 -3.62 2.06 9.64
N LYS A 66 -4.86 2.57 9.59
CA LYS A 66 -6.07 1.81 9.22
C LYS A 66 -6.67 2.22 7.88
N ASN A 67 -6.48 3.46 7.47
CA ASN A 67 -7.10 4.02 6.27
C ASN A 67 -6.04 4.61 5.34
N LEU A 68 -6.20 4.37 4.06
CA LEU A 68 -5.45 5.04 3.00
C LEU A 68 -6.42 5.47 1.92
N GLU A 69 -6.38 6.76 1.60
CA GLU A 69 -7.02 7.33 0.42
C GLU A 69 -5.97 8.13 -0.34
N VAL A 70 -5.72 7.77 -1.58
CA VAL A 70 -4.81 8.51 -2.46
C VAL A 70 -5.56 8.89 -3.71
N TYR A 71 -5.50 10.16 -4.06
CA TYR A 71 -6.08 10.69 -5.27
C TYR A 71 -5.04 11.50 -6.06
N THR A 72 -4.90 11.22 -7.35
CA THR A 72 -3.87 11.81 -8.21
C THR A 72 -4.40 12.89 -9.16
N GLY A 73 -5.54 13.51 -8.86
CA GLY A 73 -6.14 14.59 -9.63
C GLY A 73 -6.55 15.79 -8.76
N SER A 74 -6.99 16.88 -9.39
CA SER A 74 -7.56 18.03 -8.69
C SER A 74 -8.98 17.73 -8.21
N TYR A 75 -9.41 18.38 -7.15
CA TYR A 75 -10.78 18.31 -6.65
C TYR A 75 -11.32 19.69 -6.30
N GLU A 76 -12.63 19.84 -6.39
CA GLU A 76 -13.37 21.00 -5.88
C GLU A 76 -14.20 20.59 -4.67
N ILE A 77 -14.41 21.50 -3.74
CA ILE A 77 -15.34 21.28 -2.64
C ILE A 77 -16.69 21.89 -3.02
N LYS A 78 -17.71 21.05 -3.24
CA LYS A 78 -19.10 21.47 -3.44
C LYS A 78 -19.98 20.85 -2.35
N GLU A 79 -20.74 21.69 -1.68
CA GLU A 79 -21.67 21.26 -0.60
C GLU A 79 -21.00 20.39 0.49
N GLY A 80 -19.74 20.76 0.86
CA GLY A 80 -18.95 20.00 1.85
C GLY A 80 -18.41 18.63 1.38
N LYS A 81 -18.63 18.28 0.11
CA LYS A 81 -18.11 17.04 -0.48
C LYS A 81 -16.95 17.35 -1.45
N LYS A 82 -15.89 16.52 -1.41
CA LYS A 82 -14.82 16.57 -2.40
C LYS A 82 -15.34 16.02 -3.73
N LEU A 83 -15.41 16.89 -4.74
CA LEU A 83 -15.73 16.54 -6.12
C LEU A 83 -14.40 16.50 -6.90
N PHE A 84 -13.98 15.30 -7.30
CA PHE A 84 -12.75 15.14 -8.04
C PHE A 84 -12.97 15.50 -9.51
N THR A 85 -12.18 16.44 -9.99
CA THR A 85 -12.17 16.83 -11.40
C THR A 85 -11.05 16.11 -12.12
N SER A 86 -11.36 15.42 -13.23
CA SER A 86 -10.33 14.81 -14.07
C SER A 86 -9.49 15.91 -14.71
N VAL A 87 -8.24 16.03 -14.28
CA VAL A 87 -7.24 16.77 -15.04
C VAL A 87 -6.89 15.94 -16.29
N LYS A 88 -6.57 16.57 -17.42
CA LYS A 88 -6.07 15.89 -18.62
C LYS A 88 -4.93 14.94 -18.25
N GLY A 89 -5.19 13.66 -18.26
CA GLY A 89 -4.32 12.60 -17.80
C GLY A 89 -5.10 11.61 -16.94
N SER A 90 -4.57 10.45 -16.72
CA SER A 90 -5.18 9.40 -15.91
C SER A 90 -5.22 9.82 -14.44
N SER A 91 -6.38 10.24 -13.94
CA SER A 91 -6.58 10.36 -12.50
C SER A 91 -6.84 8.96 -11.94
N ARG A 92 -6.08 8.57 -10.92
CA ARG A 92 -6.25 7.31 -10.20
C ARG A 92 -6.66 7.57 -8.76
N TYR A 93 -7.43 6.67 -8.24
CA TYR A 93 -7.86 6.68 -6.85
C TYR A 93 -7.50 5.36 -6.20
N ILE A 94 -6.77 5.41 -5.09
CA ILE A 94 -6.42 4.24 -4.27
C ILE A 94 -7.18 4.36 -2.96
N LEU A 95 -7.90 3.30 -2.61
CA LEU A 95 -8.66 3.19 -1.38
C LEU A 95 -8.27 1.91 -0.64
N ARG A 96 -7.98 2.05 0.66
CA ARG A 96 -7.98 0.91 1.58
C ARG A 96 -9.36 0.76 2.20
N ASP A 97 -9.95 -0.43 2.04
CA ASP A 97 -11.16 -0.84 2.76
C ASP A 97 -10.89 -2.14 3.54
N GLY A 98 -10.84 -2.03 4.85
CA GLY A 98 -10.47 -3.12 5.74
C GLY A 98 -9.05 -3.64 5.46
N THR A 99 -8.96 -4.90 5.01
CA THR A 99 -7.70 -5.55 4.61
C THR A 99 -7.42 -5.46 3.11
N GLY A 100 -8.33 -4.85 2.32
CA GLY A 100 -8.23 -4.73 0.87
C GLY A 100 -7.64 -3.39 0.42
N ILE A 101 -6.86 -3.43 -0.68
CA ILE A 101 -6.46 -2.25 -1.44
C ILE A 101 -7.14 -2.30 -2.79
N TYR A 102 -7.82 -1.22 -3.14
CA TYR A 102 -8.55 -1.06 -4.38
C TYR A 102 -7.98 0.11 -5.18
N VAL A 103 -7.83 -0.06 -6.48
CA VAL A 103 -7.40 1.01 -7.39
C VAL A 103 -8.44 1.22 -8.48
N PHE A 104 -8.78 2.47 -8.70
CA PHE A 104 -9.77 2.90 -9.69
C PHE A 104 -9.08 3.82 -10.71
N ASP A 105 -9.23 3.52 -12.00
CA ASP A 105 -8.61 4.29 -13.09
C ASP A 105 -9.31 5.63 -13.40
N LYS A 106 -10.50 5.83 -12.86
CA LYS A 106 -11.23 7.10 -12.96
C LYS A 106 -11.89 7.40 -11.64
N ALA A 107 -11.57 8.54 -11.05
CA ALA A 107 -12.33 9.05 -9.93
C ALA A 107 -13.69 9.53 -10.43
N ASP A 108 -14.64 8.65 -10.51
CA ASP A 108 -16.04 9.03 -10.57
C ASP A 108 -16.50 9.30 -9.13
N THR A 109 -17.02 10.49 -8.87
CA THR A 109 -17.52 10.90 -7.55
C THR A 109 -18.53 9.94 -6.93
N ARG A 110 -19.16 9.11 -7.76
CA ARG A 110 -20.06 8.04 -7.33
C ARG A 110 -19.34 6.87 -6.68
N TYR A 111 -18.05 6.66 -6.93
CA TYR A 111 -17.29 5.54 -6.36
C TYR A 111 -16.84 5.74 -4.92
N ILE A 112 -16.78 6.99 -4.45
CA ILE A 112 -16.38 7.31 -3.08
C ILE A 112 -17.51 7.04 -2.08
N SER A 113 -18.75 7.08 -2.53
CA SER A 113 -19.96 6.84 -1.70
C SER A 113 -20.56 5.44 -1.84
N GLU A 114 -20.24 4.70 -2.92
CA GLU A 114 -20.80 3.38 -3.19
C GLU A 114 -19.71 2.32 -3.08
N LYS A 115 -19.68 1.63 -1.94
CA LYS A 115 -18.78 0.50 -1.64
C LYS A 115 -18.89 -0.70 -2.61
N ASP A 116 -19.82 -0.66 -3.55
CA ASP A 116 -20.26 -1.81 -4.35
C ASP A 116 -19.73 -1.84 -5.78
N LYS A 117 -18.83 -0.92 -6.19
CA LYS A 117 -18.30 -0.94 -7.56
C LYS A 117 -16.85 -1.35 -7.61
N PRO A 118 -16.53 -2.32 -8.49
CA PRO A 118 -15.25 -2.99 -8.51
C PRO A 118 -14.15 -2.10 -9.10
N GLY A 119 -13.38 -1.46 -8.25
CA GLY A 119 -11.99 -1.21 -8.55
C GLY A 119 -11.25 -2.55 -8.59
N TYR A 120 -10.12 -2.60 -9.25
CA TYR A 120 -9.28 -3.79 -9.16
C TYR A 120 -8.72 -3.91 -7.75
N ARG A 121 -8.92 -5.08 -7.14
CA ARG A 121 -8.44 -5.38 -5.80
C ARG A 121 -7.06 -6.03 -5.87
N TYR A 122 -6.05 -5.34 -5.35
CA TYR A 122 -4.66 -5.79 -5.40
C TYR A 122 -4.22 -6.58 -4.17
N SER A 123 -4.86 -6.37 -3.02
CA SER A 123 -4.52 -7.08 -1.79
C SER A 123 -5.75 -7.43 -0.99
N ASN A 124 -5.63 -8.52 -0.23
CA ASN A 124 -6.64 -9.00 0.71
C ASN A 124 -6.12 -9.07 2.16
N ASN A 125 -4.84 -8.81 2.36
CA ASN A 125 -4.14 -9.10 3.61
C ASN A 125 -3.42 -7.88 4.18
N ILE A 126 -3.84 -6.65 3.83
CA ILE A 126 -3.23 -5.43 4.36
C ILE A 126 -3.55 -5.29 5.85
N GLU A 127 -2.51 -5.35 6.67
CA GLU A 127 -2.59 -5.04 8.09
C GLU A 127 -2.38 -3.55 8.36
N GLU A 128 -1.37 -2.97 7.72
CA GLU A 128 -1.02 -1.57 7.88
C GLU A 128 -0.48 -0.99 6.57
N ILE A 129 -0.84 0.25 6.31
CA ILE A 129 -0.29 1.02 5.20
C ILE A 129 -0.25 2.49 5.56
N THR A 130 0.90 3.14 5.36
CA THR A 130 1.04 4.58 5.56
C THR A 130 1.84 5.20 4.42
N VAL A 131 1.44 6.42 4.06
CA VAL A 131 2.13 7.25 3.07
C VAL A 131 2.32 8.63 3.67
N ASN A 132 3.56 9.05 3.81
CA ASN A 132 3.93 10.32 4.41
C ASN A 132 4.93 11.06 3.53
N ILE A 133 4.99 12.39 3.68
CA ILE A 133 6.05 13.18 3.04
C ILE A 133 7.36 12.85 3.74
N SER A 134 8.38 12.48 2.96
CA SER A 134 9.71 12.18 3.50
C SER A 134 10.36 13.43 4.11
N ASP A 135 11.01 13.26 5.24
CA ASP A 135 11.74 14.34 5.88
C ASP A 135 12.92 14.87 5.04
N LYS A 136 13.37 14.06 4.07
CA LYS A 136 14.44 14.45 3.13
C LYS A 136 14.09 15.63 2.25
N CYS A 137 12.80 15.87 1.96
CA CYS A 137 12.34 16.99 1.15
C CYS A 137 11.64 18.09 1.97
N LYS A 138 11.47 17.92 3.28
CA LYS A 138 10.91 18.93 4.17
C LYS A 138 11.97 19.94 4.58
N THR A 139 11.65 21.21 4.45
CA THR A 139 12.51 22.31 4.89
C THR A 139 11.66 23.37 5.59
N LYS A 140 12.24 24.05 6.56
CA LYS A 140 11.62 25.24 7.18
C LYS A 140 12.29 26.47 6.60
N VAL A 141 11.50 27.39 6.07
CA VAL A 141 11.96 28.72 5.63
C VAL A 141 11.21 29.75 6.47
N GLY A 142 11.92 30.31 7.47
CA GLY A 142 11.29 31.14 8.50
C GLY A 142 10.28 30.30 9.31
N ASN A 143 9.03 30.76 9.39
CA ASN A 143 7.94 30.06 10.07
C ASN A 143 7.14 29.12 9.15
N SER A 144 7.41 29.11 7.84
CA SER A 144 6.65 28.33 6.87
C SER A 144 7.25 26.96 6.66
N LYS A 145 6.38 25.94 6.64
CA LYS A 145 6.74 24.58 6.19
C LYS A 145 6.86 24.60 4.67
N VAL A 146 7.97 24.13 4.15
CA VAL A 146 8.26 24.08 2.71
C VAL A 146 8.69 22.68 2.32
N ILE A 147 8.20 22.21 1.18
CA ILE A 147 8.59 20.92 0.59
C ILE A 147 9.35 21.23 -0.70
N THR A 148 10.61 20.78 -0.77
CA THR A 148 11.47 20.95 -1.95
C THR A 148 11.15 19.88 -2.97
N GLN A 149 11.08 20.25 -4.24
CA GLN A 149 10.93 19.30 -5.35
C GLN A 149 12.30 18.76 -5.81
N PRO A 150 12.39 17.48 -6.26
CA PRO A 150 11.29 16.52 -6.39
C PRO A 150 10.74 16.07 -5.01
N VAL A 151 9.43 15.94 -4.93
CA VAL A 151 8.76 15.47 -3.71
C VAL A 151 9.10 13.99 -3.49
N MET A 152 9.43 13.66 -2.26
CA MET A 152 9.67 12.28 -1.83
C MET A 152 8.62 11.87 -0.81
N LEU A 153 8.10 10.66 -0.97
CA LEU A 153 7.11 10.05 -0.09
C LEU A 153 7.69 8.78 0.53
N ASP A 154 7.55 8.64 1.83
CA ASP A 154 7.88 7.40 2.54
C ASP A 154 6.61 6.55 2.62
N VAL A 155 6.69 5.36 2.05
CA VAL A 155 5.59 4.39 1.98
C VAL A 155 5.95 3.18 2.81
N TYR A 156 5.10 2.85 3.76
CA TYR A 156 5.18 1.63 4.56
C TYR A 156 3.95 0.76 4.29
N ILE A 157 4.17 -0.51 3.99
CA ILE A 157 3.12 -1.49 3.74
C ILE A 157 3.42 -2.74 4.56
N LYS A 158 2.44 -3.25 5.30
CA LYS A 158 2.50 -4.52 6.01
C LYS A 158 1.32 -5.39 5.59
N VAL A 159 1.61 -6.60 5.16
CA VAL A 159 0.62 -7.63 4.83
C VAL A 159 0.75 -8.78 5.84
N THR A 160 -0.40 -9.32 6.26
CA THR A 160 -0.45 -10.42 7.23
C THR A 160 -1.50 -11.43 6.83
N HIS A 161 -1.12 -12.70 6.80
CA HIS A 161 -2.03 -13.81 6.60
C HIS A 161 -1.70 -14.94 7.57
N ASN A 162 -2.70 -15.34 8.37
CA ASN A 162 -2.49 -16.22 9.53
C ASN A 162 -1.38 -15.60 10.42
N ASP A 163 -0.44 -16.40 10.89
CA ASP A 163 0.65 -15.94 11.75
C ASP A 163 1.90 -15.45 10.99
N THR A 164 1.78 -15.27 9.68
CA THR A 164 2.90 -14.83 8.84
C THR A 164 2.67 -13.39 8.38
N SER A 165 3.67 -12.52 8.58
CA SER A 165 3.63 -11.15 8.10
C SER A 165 4.85 -10.82 7.25
N ARG A 166 4.67 -9.87 6.31
CA ARG A 166 5.72 -9.25 5.49
C ARG A 166 5.49 -7.75 5.45
N PHE A 167 6.56 -7.00 5.39
CA PHE A 167 6.47 -5.55 5.27
C PHE A 167 7.52 -5.02 4.29
N GLU A 168 7.22 -3.87 3.73
CA GLU A 168 8.12 -3.08 2.92
C GLU A 168 8.09 -1.63 3.40
N ASN A 169 9.25 -1.01 3.45
CA ASN A 169 9.40 0.42 3.72
C ASN A 169 10.31 0.99 2.63
N LYS A 170 9.77 1.93 1.84
CA LYS A 170 10.54 2.55 0.76
C LYS A 170 10.23 4.02 0.61
N THR A 171 11.22 4.76 0.12
CA THR A 171 11.04 6.16 -0.29
C THR A 171 10.80 6.21 -1.80
N ILE A 172 9.70 6.81 -2.21
CA ILE A 172 9.32 7.03 -3.60
C ILE A 172 9.60 8.49 -3.96
N THR A 173 10.36 8.71 -5.05
CA THR A 173 10.54 10.05 -5.61
C THR A 173 9.55 10.27 -6.73
N LEU A 174 8.76 11.34 -6.64
CA LEU A 174 7.79 11.69 -7.68
C LEU A 174 8.53 12.22 -8.92
N ARG A 175 8.16 11.68 -10.10
CA ARG A 175 8.80 12.03 -11.38
C ARG A 175 8.35 13.39 -11.89
N ASN A 176 7.07 13.67 -11.72
CA ASN A 176 6.47 14.90 -12.19
C ASN A 176 6.59 16.01 -11.15
N LYS A 177 6.60 17.25 -11.65
CA LYS A 177 6.53 18.43 -10.82
C LYS A 177 5.12 18.55 -10.23
N ILE A 178 5.02 18.50 -8.91
CA ILE A 178 3.74 18.58 -8.21
C ILE A 178 3.27 20.04 -8.19
N GLN A 179 2.05 20.27 -8.62
CA GLN A 179 1.38 21.58 -8.60
C GLN A 179 0.67 21.82 -7.27
N SER A 180 0.04 20.79 -6.73
CA SER A 180 -0.64 20.83 -5.44
C SER A 180 -0.53 19.47 -4.75
N LEU A 181 -0.22 19.52 -3.46
CA LEU A 181 -0.08 18.37 -2.60
C LEU A 181 -0.89 18.59 -1.31
N GLU A 182 -1.82 17.69 -1.03
CA GLU A 182 -2.52 17.65 0.26
C GLU A 182 -2.13 16.35 0.97
N VAL A 183 -1.66 16.45 2.20
CA VAL A 183 -1.35 15.27 3.02
C VAL A 183 -1.97 15.45 4.40
N ASN A 184 -2.89 14.55 4.74
CA ASN A 184 -3.59 14.52 6.03
C ASN A 184 -4.26 15.88 6.38
N GLY A 185 -4.79 16.57 5.36
CA GLY A 185 -5.46 17.87 5.52
C GLY A 185 -4.54 19.10 5.46
N GLU A 186 -3.22 18.92 5.46
CA GLU A 186 -2.27 20.01 5.19
C GLU A 186 -2.14 20.22 3.68
N LEU A 187 -2.43 21.41 3.19
CA LEU A 187 -2.35 21.78 1.78
C LEU A 187 -1.04 22.51 1.47
N TYR A 188 -0.36 22.07 0.43
CA TYR A 188 0.84 22.68 -0.10
C TYR A 188 0.64 23.01 -1.58
N GLN A 189 0.96 24.22 -1.98
CA GLN A 189 0.87 24.68 -3.36
C GLN A 189 2.21 25.15 -3.88
N ILE A 190 2.37 25.11 -5.20
CA ILE A 190 3.62 25.54 -5.84
C ILE A 190 3.88 27.02 -5.55
N GLY A 191 5.06 27.31 -5.02
CA GLY A 191 5.51 28.68 -4.77
C GLY A 191 5.93 29.39 -6.06
N SER A 192 6.12 30.72 -5.96
CA SER A 192 6.47 31.58 -7.08
C SER A 192 7.75 31.18 -7.81
N ASN A 193 8.71 30.56 -7.14
CA ASN A 193 9.96 30.05 -7.72
C ASN A 193 9.81 28.71 -8.46
N GLY A 194 8.62 28.08 -8.36
CA GLY A 194 8.30 26.84 -9.04
C GLY A 194 9.10 25.61 -8.61
N SER A 195 10.01 25.72 -7.65
CA SER A 195 10.85 24.61 -7.14
C SER A 195 10.47 24.11 -5.75
N GLN A 196 9.54 24.80 -5.11
CA GLN A 196 9.10 24.52 -3.76
C GLN A 196 7.57 24.52 -3.67
N LEU A 197 7.03 23.69 -2.79
CA LEU A 197 5.64 23.71 -2.36
C LEU A 197 5.59 24.40 -0.99
N VAL A 198 4.74 25.38 -0.86
CA VAL A 198 4.57 26.17 0.36
C VAL A 198 3.25 25.79 1.01
N HIS A 199 3.27 25.61 2.32
CA HIS A 199 2.07 25.34 3.11
C HIS A 199 1.08 26.51 3.00
N VAL A 200 -0.17 26.19 2.71
CA VAL A 200 -1.28 27.15 2.66
C VAL A 200 -2.10 26.99 3.93
N GLU A 201 -2.09 27.97 4.78
CA GLU A 201 -2.99 28.04 5.93
C GLU A 201 -4.45 28.24 5.43
N LYS A 202 -5.36 27.42 5.90
CA LYS A 202 -6.80 27.52 5.57
C LYS A 202 -7.48 28.56 6.42
#